data_1733b18f24f7d5a5ff51a4dc886cf7b1
#
_entry.id   1733b18f24f7d5a5ff51a4dc886cf7b1
#
_cell.length_a   1.000
_cell.length_b   1.000
_cell.length_c   1.000
_cell.angle_alpha   90.00
_cell.angle_beta   90.00
_cell.angle_gamma   90.00
#
_symmetry.space_group_name_H-M   'P 1'
#
loop_
_entity.id
_entity.type
_entity.pdbx_description
1 polymer ?
#
loop_
_entity_poly.entity_id
_entity_poly.type
_entity_poly.pdbx_seq_one_letter_code
_entity_poly.pdbx_strand_id
1 'polypeptide(L)'
;MNRTHRNNHTRDAAPAYRPACCPARRAYSSHASATAPIGARGRRKRHSRFNRARNVLVAIAAIAGLLLVSGLANRLVGLIEPNAAATFLQFDDDEGTWSLELVNASNPLPDGFSVETADVGGGHSVDKRIADSLNAMLEDCKRAGYHPFIRSSFRTRDEQQQILNERVGLYREAGYSEEDALSAALQWVALPGTSEHELGLAVDINDEEDDEGMYTWLASNAHQYGFILRYPLDKVDVTGISNEPWHYRYVGKQAADEIYQTGEALEEYLARTR
;
A
#
# COMPACT_ATOMS: atom_id res chain seq x y z
N MET A 1 51.62 7.52 -37.29
CA MET A 1 51.21 8.27 -36.06
C MET A 1 49.78 7.86 -35.70
N ASN A 2 49.66 6.86 -34.81
CA ASN A 2 48.39 6.33 -34.34
C ASN A 2 47.93 7.11 -33.11
N ARG A 3 46.73 7.65 -33.15
CA ARG A 3 46.04 8.11 -31.94
C ARG A 3 44.81 7.24 -31.70
N THR A 4 44.92 6.36 -30.70
CA THR A 4 43.85 5.57 -30.13
C THR A 4 42.95 6.46 -29.28
N HIS A 5 41.65 6.59 -29.66
CA HIS A 5 40.62 7.14 -28.79
C HIS A 5 40.13 6.05 -27.85
N ARG A 6 40.38 6.23 -26.57
CA ARG A 6 39.72 5.48 -25.49
C ARG A 6 38.34 6.10 -25.22
N ASN A 7 37.29 5.37 -25.51
CA ASN A 7 35.95 5.66 -25.01
C ASN A 7 35.84 5.23 -23.53
N ASN A 8 35.76 6.24 -22.67
CA ASN A 8 35.33 6.03 -21.27
C ASN A 8 33.78 6.07 -21.26
N HIS A 9 33.17 4.90 -21.15
CA HIS A 9 31.77 4.82 -20.74
C HIS A 9 31.75 4.92 -19.21
N THR A 10 31.51 6.12 -18.70
CA THR A 10 31.03 6.31 -17.33
C THR A 10 29.60 5.77 -17.28
N ARG A 11 29.41 4.70 -16.53
CA ARG A 11 28.08 4.23 -16.13
C ARG A 11 27.54 5.26 -15.15
N ASP A 12 26.58 6.04 -15.58
CA ASP A 12 25.78 6.86 -14.68
C ASP A 12 24.97 5.93 -13.76
N ALA A 13 25.33 5.93 -12.49
CA ALA A 13 24.57 5.27 -11.47
C ALA A 13 23.27 6.07 -11.26
N ALA A 14 22.15 5.39 -11.37
CA ALA A 14 20.85 5.94 -11.03
C ALA A 14 20.86 6.55 -9.61
N PRO A 15 20.22 7.71 -9.39
CA PRO A 15 20.18 8.32 -8.08
C PRO A 15 19.48 7.41 -7.08
N ALA A 16 20.15 7.14 -5.97
CA ALA A 16 19.62 6.34 -4.87
C ALA A 16 18.36 7.02 -4.32
N TYR A 17 17.26 6.27 -4.31
CA TYR A 17 16.01 6.64 -3.65
C TYR A 17 16.26 7.00 -2.18
N ARG A 18 16.10 8.26 -1.82
CA ARG A 18 15.99 8.70 -0.44
C ARG A 18 14.50 8.79 -0.10
N PRO A 19 13.96 7.96 0.79
CA PRO A 19 12.61 8.17 1.29
C PRO A 19 12.59 9.47 2.08
N ALA A 20 11.84 10.47 1.63
CA ALA A 20 11.45 11.59 2.45
C ALA A 20 10.54 11.08 3.57
N CYS A 21 10.82 11.53 4.80
CA CYS A 21 10.07 11.28 6.03
C CYS A 21 10.40 10.01 6.83
N CYS A 22 11.58 10.07 7.52
CA CYS A 22 11.61 9.58 8.90
C CYS A 22 11.66 10.82 9.81
N PRO A 23 10.74 11.03 10.77
CA PRO A 23 10.87 12.10 11.73
C PRO A 23 12.07 11.82 12.64
N ALA A 24 13.03 12.74 12.64
CA ALA A 24 14.17 12.71 13.55
C ALA A 24 13.66 12.69 15.00
N ARG A 25 14.04 11.67 15.77
CA ARG A 25 13.87 11.65 17.22
C ARG A 25 14.56 12.87 17.81
N ARG A 26 13.80 13.85 18.29
CA ARG A 26 14.28 14.88 19.19
C ARG A 26 14.70 14.23 20.51
N ALA A 27 16.00 14.22 20.80
CA ALA A 27 16.52 13.90 22.10
C ALA A 27 16.03 14.96 23.09
N TYR A 28 15.17 14.55 24.01
CA TYR A 28 14.88 15.34 25.21
C TYR A 28 15.96 15.05 26.25
N SER A 29 16.88 15.99 26.43
CA SER A 29 17.73 16.04 27.61
C SER A 29 16.97 16.78 28.71
N SER A 30 16.61 16.11 29.77
CA SER A 30 16.23 16.72 31.03
C SER A 30 17.17 16.25 32.12
N HIS A 31 18.07 17.16 32.54
CA HIS A 31 18.75 17.07 33.82
C HIS A 31 17.70 17.24 34.93
N ALA A 32 17.65 16.31 35.85
CA ALA A 32 17.21 16.57 37.21
C ALA A 32 17.94 15.65 38.18
N SER A 33 18.57 16.29 39.14
CA SER A 33 19.40 15.72 40.18
C SER A 33 18.60 14.93 41.23
N ALA A 34 19.27 13.93 41.72
CA ALA A 34 19.27 13.23 42.98
C ALA A 34 18.32 13.68 44.14
N THR A 35 17.71 12.69 44.74
CA THR A 35 17.91 12.33 46.18
C THR A 35 17.25 10.98 46.43
N ALA A 36 17.98 10.05 47.01
CA ALA A 36 17.47 8.77 47.49
C ALA A 36 16.85 8.93 48.90
N PRO A 37 15.90 8.10 49.27
CA PRO A 37 15.94 7.50 50.60
C PRO A 37 15.83 5.97 50.59
N ILE A 38 16.39 5.44 51.63
CA ILE A 38 16.66 4.11 52.07
C ILE A 38 15.35 3.32 52.36
N GLY A 39 15.29 2.09 51.92
CA GLY A 39 14.74 0.95 52.69
C GLY A 39 13.27 0.63 52.62
N ALA A 40 12.92 -0.43 51.89
CA ALA A 40 11.86 -1.37 52.27
C ALA A 40 12.08 -2.75 51.67
N ARG A 41 12.13 -3.73 52.55
CA ARG A 41 12.34 -5.17 52.29
C ARG A 41 11.24 -5.78 51.42
N GLY A 42 11.66 -6.74 50.64
CA GLY A 42 10.94 -7.51 49.67
C GLY A 42 9.61 -8.16 50.05
N ARG A 43 8.80 -8.24 49.04
CA ARG A 43 7.73 -9.25 48.94
C ARG A 43 7.85 -9.90 47.55
N ARG A 44 8.46 -11.10 47.50
CA ARG A 44 8.51 -11.94 46.31
C ARG A 44 7.09 -12.30 45.88
N LYS A 45 6.63 -11.76 44.78
CA LYS A 45 5.36 -12.15 44.16
C LYS A 45 5.52 -13.50 43.46
N ARG A 46 4.88 -14.53 44.05
CA ARG A 46 4.83 -15.92 43.60
C ARG A 46 3.72 -16.14 42.53
N HIS A 47 3.42 -15.14 41.68
CA HIS A 47 2.29 -15.19 40.75
C HIS A 47 2.63 -15.39 39.26
N SER A 48 3.91 -15.56 38.91
CA SER A 48 4.30 -15.60 37.47
C SER A 48 4.19 -16.98 36.79
N ARG A 49 4.12 -18.07 37.57
CA ARG A 49 4.10 -19.42 36.97
C ARG A 49 2.68 -19.88 36.55
N PHE A 50 1.65 -19.43 37.23
CA PHE A 50 0.28 -19.82 36.89
C PHE A 50 -0.27 -19.18 35.62
N ASN A 51 0.12 -17.95 35.33
CA ASN A 51 -0.32 -17.26 34.12
C ASN A 51 0.35 -17.80 32.85
N ARG A 52 1.59 -18.29 32.95
CA ARG A 52 2.26 -18.91 31.78
C ARG A 52 1.62 -20.24 31.38
N ALA A 53 1.25 -21.09 32.34
CA ALA A 53 0.60 -22.36 32.05
C ALA A 53 -0.79 -22.17 31.44
N ARG A 54 -1.57 -21.16 31.90
CA ARG A 54 -2.87 -20.82 31.32
C ARG A 54 -2.78 -20.29 29.89
N ASN A 55 -1.80 -19.45 29.60
CA ASN A 55 -1.61 -18.90 28.26
C ASN A 55 -1.13 -19.98 27.27
N VAL A 56 -0.31 -20.93 27.70
CA VAL A 56 0.11 -22.08 26.88
C VAL A 56 -1.08 -22.99 26.55
N LEU A 57 -1.96 -23.26 27.53
CA LEU A 57 -3.16 -24.08 27.30
C LEU A 57 -4.16 -23.40 26.34
N VAL A 58 -4.31 -22.07 26.41
CA VAL A 58 -5.16 -21.32 25.48
C VAL A 58 -4.57 -21.33 24.07
N ALA A 59 -3.25 -21.20 23.93
CA ALA A 59 -2.58 -21.29 22.64
C ALA A 59 -2.69 -22.68 21.99
N ILE A 60 -2.55 -23.75 22.79
CA ILE A 60 -2.71 -25.14 22.31
C ILE A 60 -4.15 -25.41 21.86
N ALA A 61 -5.16 -24.92 22.61
CA ALA A 61 -6.56 -25.05 22.24
C ALA A 61 -6.90 -24.28 20.94
N ALA A 62 -6.31 -23.10 20.73
CA ALA A 62 -6.46 -22.34 19.50
C ALA A 62 -5.85 -23.05 18.28
N ILE A 63 -4.65 -23.63 18.44
CA ILE A 63 -3.98 -24.40 17.38
C ILE A 63 -4.74 -25.67 17.05
N ALA A 64 -5.27 -26.38 18.05
CA ALA A 64 -6.10 -27.57 17.83
C ALA A 64 -7.43 -27.23 17.13
N GLY A 65 -8.02 -26.08 17.44
CA GLY A 65 -9.21 -25.56 16.74
C GLY A 65 -8.93 -25.25 15.27
N LEU A 66 -7.80 -24.61 14.98
CA LEU A 66 -7.37 -24.32 13.60
C LEU A 66 -7.10 -25.60 12.77
N LEU A 67 -6.50 -26.63 13.38
CA LEU A 67 -6.24 -27.90 12.71
C LEU A 67 -7.53 -28.72 12.45
N LEU A 68 -8.54 -28.60 13.31
CA LEU A 68 -9.85 -29.23 13.08
C LEU A 68 -10.64 -28.54 11.96
N VAL A 69 -10.58 -27.21 11.88
CA VAL A 69 -11.22 -26.44 10.80
C VAL A 69 -10.53 -26.71 9.45
N SER A 70 -9.19 -26.78 9.42
CA SER A 70 -8.45 -27.14 8.20
C SER A 70 -8.66 -28.60 7.77
N GLY A 71 -8.84 -29.52 8.70
CA GLY A 71 -9.17 -30.92 8.42
C GLY A 71 -10.58 -31.11 7.83
N LEU A 72 -11.57 -30.31 8.24
CA LEU A 72 -12.90 -30.30 7.64
C LEU A 72 -12.91 -29.63 6.26
N ALA A 73 -12.15 -28.55 6.10
CA ALA A 73 -12.01 -27.87 4.80
C ALA A 73 -11.42 -28.81 3.74
N ASN A 74 -10.37 -29.57 4.07
CA ASN A 74 -9.76 -30.54 3.14
C ASN A 74 -10.68 -31.73 2.79
N ARG A 75 -11.67 -32.07 3.60
CA ARG A 75 -12.67 -33.10 3.24
C ARG A 75 -13.77 -32.57 2.32
N LEU A 76 -14.05 -31.28 2.34
CA LEU A 76 -15.01 -30.63 1.45
C LEU A 76 -14.42 -30.31 0.09
N VAL A 77 -13.09 -30.08 -0.02
CA VAL A 77 -12.39 -29.83 -1.28
C VAL A 77 -12.37 -31.06 -2.20
N GLY A 78 -12.50 -32.27 -1.67
CA GLY A 78 -12.55 -33.51 -2.46
C GLY A 78 -13.87 -33.78 -3.20
N LEU A 79 -14.89 -32.92 -3.07
CA LEU A 79 -16.19 -33.03 -3.72
C LEU A 79 -16.44 -31.94 -4.78
N ILE A 80 -15.45 -31.08 -5.03
CA ILE A 80 -15.52 -30.08 -6.09
C ILE A 80 -14.76 -30.67 -7.29
N GLU A 81 -15.49 -31.01 -8.34
CA GLU A 81 -14.94 -31.43 -9.63
C GLU A 81 -13.86 -30.45 -10.11
N PRO A 82 -12.69 -30.90 -10.62
CA PRO A 82 -11.62 -30.03 -11.12
C PRO A 82 -11.95 -29.47 -12.51
N ASN A 83 -13.16 -28.98 -12.72
CA ASN A 83 -13.58 -28.35 -13.96
C ASN A 83 -14.34 -27.05 -13.75
N ALA A 84 -14.04 -26.34 -12.66
CA ALA A 84 -14.32 -24.93 -12.64
C ALA A 84 -13.26 -24.26 -13.52
N ALA A 85 -13.56 -24.13 -14.81
CA ALA A 85 -12.91 -23.18 -15.68
C ALA A 85 -12.71 -21.91 -14.88
N ALA A 86 -11.47 -21.36 -14.89
CA ALA A 86 -11.19 -20.05 -14.33
C ALA A 86 -12.35 -19.15 -14.75
N THR A 87 -13.22 -18.84 -13.81
CA THR A 87 -14.25 -17.84 -14.05
C THR A 87 -13.46 -16.56 -14.13
N PHE A 88 -13.08 -16.20 -15.35
CA PHE A 88 -12.74 -14.83 -15.65
C PHE A 88 -13.90 -14.03 -15.08
N LEU A 89 -13.67 -13.30 -14.02
CA LEU A 89 -14.55 -12.21 -13.63
C LEU A 89 -14.41 -11.19 -14.76
N GLN A 90 -15.18 -11.43 -15.81
CA GLN A 90 -15.48 -10.45 -16.81
C GLN A 90 -16.34 -9.47 -16.05
N PHE A 91 -15.72 -8.38 -15.58
CA PHE A 91 -16.46 -7.25 -15.09
C PHE A 91 -17.32 -6.83 -16.28
N ASP A 92 -18.63 -7.04 -16.17
CA ASP A 92 -19.55 -6.59 -17.18
C ASP A 92 -19.27 -5.12 -17.45
N ASP A 93 -19.22 -4.72 -18.73
CA ASP A 93 -18.93 -3.36 -19.21
C ASP A 93 -20.01 -2.33 -18.80
N ASP A 94 -20.73 -2.60 -17.74
CA ASP A 94 -21.67 -1.68 -17.14
C ASP A 94 -20.89 -0.56 -16.42
N GLU A 95 -21.00 0.67 -16.92
CA GLU A 95 -20.15 1.87 -16.66
C GLU A 95 -20.01 2.26 -15.17
N GLY A 96 -19.88 1.34 -14.23
CA GLY A 96 -19.83 1.76 -12.83
C GLY A 96 -19.25 0.77 -11.83
N THR A 97 -19.25 -0.52 -12.10
CA THR A 97 -18.89 -1.50 -11.06
C THR A 97 -17.40 -1.84 -11.02
N TRP A 98 -16.74 -1.94 -12.17
CA TRP A 98 -15.33 -2.33 -12.29
C TRP A 98 -14.37 -1.32 -11.64
N SER A 99 -14.67 -0.02 -11.74
CA SER A 99 -13.82 1.02 -11.15
C SER A 99 -13.96 1.12 -9.61
N LEU A 100 -15.03 0.54 -9.07
CA LEU A 100 -15.35 0.54 -7.64
C LEU A 100 -14.95 -0.76 -6.93
N GLU A 101 -14.12 -1.59 -7.55
CA GLU A 101 -13.59 -2.79 -6.91
C GLU A 101 -12.68 -2.40 -5.74
N LEU A 102 -13.03 -2.86 -4.54
CA LEU A 102 -12.24 -2.62 -3.34
C LEU A 102 -11.16 -3.69 -3.22
N VAL A 103 -9.91 -3.28 -3.29
CA VAL A 103 -8.74 -4.15 -3.12
C VAL A 103 -7.94 -3.69 -1.91
N ASN A 104 -7.83 -4.57 -0.92
CA ASN A 104 -7.05 -4.36 0.30
C ASN A 104 -6.80 -5.72 0.99
N ALA A 105 -6.21 -5.72 2.18
CA ALA A 105 -5.90 -6.95 2.91
C ALA A 105 -7.12 -7.85 3.19
N SER A 106 -8.32 -7.27 3.28
CA SER A 106 -9.58 -8.01 3.50
C SER A 106 -10.27 -8.42 2.21
N ASN A 107 -9.91 -7.82 1.09
CA ASN A 107 -10.50 -8.01 -0.23
C ASN A 107 -9.37 -8.25 -1.25
N PRO A 108 -8.72 -9.42 -1.24
CA PRO A 108 -7.63 -9.72 -2.16
C PRO A 108 -8.14 -9.98 -3.58
N LEU A 109 -7.31 -9.63 -4.56
CA LEU A 109 -7.54 -10.03 -5.95
C LEU A 109 -7.51 -11.55 -6.09
N PRO A 110 -8.38 -12.14 -6.93
CA PRO A 110 -8.40 -13.57 -7.17
C PRO A 110 -7.07 -14.05 -7.78
N ASP A 111 -6.77 -15.33 -7.59
CA ASP A 111 -5.62 -15.94 -8.23
C ASP A 111 -5.79 -15.91 -9.76
N GLY A 112 -4.71 -15.51 -10.46
CA GLY A 112 -4.74 -15.38 -11.90
C GLY A 112 -5.43 -14.10 -12.41
N PHE A 113 -5.76 -13.14 -11.53
CA PHE A 113 -6.25 -11.83 -11.96
C PHE A 113 -5.31 -11.21 -12.99
N SER A 114 -5.88 -10.64 -14.04
CA SER A 114 -5.16 -9.92 -15.08
C SER A 114 -6.00 -8.76 -15.60
N VAL A 115 -5.36 -7.72 -16.07
CA VAL A 115 -6.00 -6.54 -16.66
C VAL A 115 -5.29 -6.18 -17.96
N GLU A 116 -6.04 -5.71 -18.95
CA GLU A 116 -5.46 -5.13 -20.16
C GLU A 116 -4.94 -3.73 -19.87
N THR A 117 -3.66 -3.53 -20.09
CA THR A 117 -3.01 -2.26 -19.81
C THR A 117 -2.74 -1.46 -21.09
N ALA A 118 -2.70 -0.12 -20.95
CA ALA A 118 -2.21 0.81 -21.95
C ALA A 118 -0.97 1.53 -21.42
N ASP A 119 0.01 1.77 -22.31
CA ASP A 119 1.19 2.58 -22.03
C ASP A 119 0.79 4.05 -21.83
N VAL A 120 1.28 4.67 -20.76
CA VAL A 120 1.05 6.10 -20.44
C VAL A 120 2.35 6.91 -20.43
N GLY A 121 3.42 6.34 -21.00
CA GLY A 121 4.73 6.96 -21.10
C GLY A 121 5.64 6.66 -19.91
N GLY A 122 6.93 6.95 -20.08
CA GLY A 122 7.94 6.77 -19.03
C GLY A 122 8.18 5.31 -18.59
N GLY A 123 7.71 4.33 -19.36
CA GLY A 123 7.75 2.90 -18.99
C GLY A 123 6.63 2.49 -18.03
N HIS A 124 5.60 3.31 -17.89
CA HIS A 124 4.44 3.08 -17.05
C HIS A 124 3.22 2.64 -17.85
N SER A 125 2.38 1.81 -17.25
CA SER A 125 1.11 1.39 -17.82
C SER A 125 0.02 1.37 -16.75
N VAL A 126 -1.24 1.54 -17.19
CA VAL A 126 -2.42 1.47 -16.35
C VAL A 126 -3.50 0.65 -17.06
N ASP A 127 -4.59 0.31 -16.37
CA ASP A 127 -5.77 -0.23 -17.05
C ASP A 127 -6.12 0.67 -18.25
N LYS A 128 -6.29 0.05 -19.42
CA LYS A 128 -6.53 0.79 -20.68
C LYS A 128 -7.74 1.74 -20.60
N ARG A 129 -8.72 1.44 -19.72
CA ARG A 129 -9.95 2.21 -19.57
C ARG A 129 -9.72 3.56 -18.89
N ILE A 130 -8.63 3.70 -18.12
CA ILE A 130 -8.33 4.94 -17.38
C ILE A 130 -7.22 5.79 -18.00
N ALA A 131 -6.54 5.28 -19.03
CA ALA A 131 -5.36 5.93 -19.61
C ALA A 131 -5.63 7.37 -20.08
N ASP A 132 -6.74 7.59 -20.78
CA ASP A 132 -7.12 8.92 -21.28
C ASP A 132 -7.43 9.90 -20.13
N SER A 133 -8.12 9.43 -19.08
CA SER A 133 -8.43 10.22 -17.89
C SER A 133 -7.17 10.61 -17.12
N LEU A 134 -6.22 9.67 -16.98
CA LEU A 134 -4.92 9.94 -16.35
C LEU A 134 -4.12 10.97 -17.15
N ASN A 135 -3.99 10.78 -18.46
CA ASN A 135 -3.26 11.69 -19.32
C ASN A 135 -3.85 13.10 -19.28
N ALA A 136 -5.18 13.23 -19.32
CA ALA A 136 -5.86 14.52 -19.18
C ALA A 136 -5.55 15.22 -17.86
N MET A 137 -5.57 14.47 -16.74
CA MET A 137 -5.22 14.98 -15.42
C MET A 137 -3.78 15.49 -15.36
N LEU A 138 -2.81 14.70 -15.87
CA LEU A 138 -1.39 15.08 -15.87
C LEU A 138 -1.12 16.30 -16.76
N GLU A 139 -1.77 16.39 -17.92
CA GLU A 139 -1.65 17.56 -18.81
C GLU A 139 -2.22 18.83 -18.18
N ASP A 140 -3.34 18.75 -17.45
CA ASP A 140 -3.90 19.90 -16.76
C ASP A 140 -3.05 20.31 -15.56
N CYS A 141 -2.46 19.35 -14.86
CA CYS A 141 -1.48 19.59 -13.80
C CYS A 141 -0.26 20.35 -14.34
N LYS A 142 0.26 19.94 -15.50
CA LYS A 142 1.35 20.66 -16.20
C LYS A 142 0.93 22.08 -16.61
N ARG A 143 -0.30 22.25 -17.10
CA ARG A 143 -0.83 23.59 -17.44
C ARG A 143 -1.00 24.50 -16.22
N ALA A 144 -1.19 23.92 -15.05
CA ALA A 144 -1.22 24.66 -13.78
C ALA A 144 0.18 25.08 -13.29
N GLY A 145 1.25 24.64 -13.97
CA GLY A 145 2.62 25.05 -13.70
C GLY A 145 3.43 24.04 -12.90
N TYR A 146 2.94 22.81 -12.70
CA TYR A 146 3.66 21.74 -12.03
C TYR A 146 4.35 20.80 -13.02
N HIS A 147 5.22 19.92 -12.50
CA HIS A 147 6.00 18.98 -13.33
C HIS A 147 5.70 17.51 -12.90
N PRO A 148 4.43 17.06 -13.04
CA PRO A 148 4.05 15.73 -12.60
C PRO A 148 4.75 14.65 -13.41
N PHE A 149 5.24 13.62 -12.72
CA PHE A 149 5.66 12.37 -13.34
C PHE A 149 5.07 11.18 -12.59
N ILE A 150 4.84 10.09 -13.30
CA ILE A 150 4.37 8.84 -12.71
C ILE A 150 5.59 8.16 -12.05
N ARG A 151 5.51 7.96 -10.74
CA ARG A 151 6.52 7.23 -9.97
C ARG A 151 6.26 5.74 -9.97
N SER A 152 4.98 5.34 -9.95
CA SER A 152 4.53 3.96 -9.97
C SER A 152 3.14 3.87 -10.58
N SER A 153 2.86 2.76 -11.24
CA SER A 153 1.61 2.52 -11.94
C SER A 153 1.20 1.04 -11.80
N PHE A 154 0.67 0.40 -12.82
CA PHE A 154 0.41 -1.04 -12.78
C PHE A 154 1.64 -1.82 -12.34
N ARG A 155 1.43 -2.82 -11.50
CA ARG A 155 2.45 -3.77 -11.02
C ARG A 155 1.91 -5.18 -11.12
N THR A 156 2.74 -6.10 -11.55
CA THR A 156 2.46 -7.52 -11.41
C THR A 156 2.56 -7.95 -9.94
N ARG A 157 1.97 -9.09 -9.59
CA ARG A 157 2.07 -9.67 -8.25
C ARG A 157 3.52 -9.91 -7.82
N ASP A 158 4.39 -10.33 -8.75
CA ASP A 158 5.80 -10.56 -8.48
C ASP A 158 6.56 -9.27 -8.19
N GLU A 159 6.27 -8.19 -8.93
CA GLU A 159 6.84 -6.86 -8.66
C GLU A 159 6.37 -6.33 -7.30
N GLN A 160 5.10 -6.52 -6.95
CA GLN A 160 4.58 -6.14 -5.63
C GLN A 160 5.30 -6.90 -4.50
N GLN A 161 5.58 -8.19 -4.70
CA GLN A 161 6.36 -8.99 -3.74
C GLN A 161 7.79 -8.47 -3.60
N GLN A 162 8.43 -8.08 -4.70
CA GLN A 162 9.78 -7.51 -4.67
C GLN A 162 9.81 -6.20 -3.88
N ILE A 163 8.87 -5.29 -4.12
CA ILE A 163 8.75 -4.01 -3.41
C ILE A 163 8.54 -4.24 -1.90
N LEU A 164 7.71 -5.20 -1.53
CA LEU A 164 7.51 -5.56 -0.12
C LEU A 164 8.80 -6.08 0.51
N ASN A 165 9.50 -7.00 -0.17
CA ASN A 165 10.75 -7.56 0.32
C ASN A 165 11.83 -6.48 0.51
N GLU A 166 11.94 -5.55 -0.43
CA GLU A 166 12.85 -4.40 -0.33
C GLU A 166 12.50 -3.51 0.86
N ARG A 167 11.22 -3.20 1.06
CA ARG A 167 10.77 -2.38 2.18
C ARG A 167 11.05 -3.06 3.53
N VAL A 168 10.78 -4.34 3.66
CA VAL A 168 11.13 -5.14 4.85
C VAL A 168 12.64 -5.14 5.08
N GLY A 169 13.44 -5.30 4.01
CA GLY A 169 14.90 -5.23 4.07
C GLY A 169 15.41 -3.94 4.68
N LEU A 170 14.87 -2.78 4.26
CA LEU A 170 15.25 -1.48 4.80
C LEU A 170 14.97 -1.37 6.32
N TYR A 171 13.83 -1.88 6.80
CA TYR A 171 13.53 -1.87 8.24
C TYR A 171 14.44 -2.83 9.02
N ARG A 172 14.80 -3.98 8.45
CA ARG A 172 15.78 -4.92 9.06
C ARG A 172 17.16 -4.30 9.16
N GLU A 173 17.63 -3.61 8.12
CA GLU A 173 18.90 -2.86 8.14
C GLU A 173 18.87 -1.74 9.18
N ALA A 174 17.71 -1.16 9.45
CA ALA A 174 17.51 -0.18 10.52
C ALA A 174 17.43 -0.80 11.93
N GLY A 175 17.57 -2.14 12.07
CA GLY A 175 17.63 -2.85 13.35
C GLY A 175 16.29 -3.37 13.88
N TYR A 176 15.24 -3.37 13.07
CA TYR A 176 13.95 -3.97 13.44
C TYR A 176 14.05 -5.50 13.45
N SER A 177 13.26 -6.17 14.32
CA SER A 177 13.05 -7.60 14.21
C SER A 177 12.33 -7.98 12.90
N GLU A 178 12.35 -9.25 12.50
CA GLU A 178 11.64 -9.72 11.30
C GLU A 178 10.16 -9.38 11.34
N GLU A 179 9.51 -9.62 12.48
CA GLU A 179 8.09 -9.34 12.71
C GLU A 179 7.78 -7.83 12.69
N ASP A 180 8.60 -7.03 13.39
CA ASP A 180 8.43 -5.58 13.42
C ASP A 180 8.73 -4.94 12.06
N ALA A 181 9.72 -5.44 11.33
CA ALA A 181 10.07 -4.98 9.98
C ALA A 181 8.92 -5.20 9.00
N LEU A 182 8.33 -6.39 9.01
CA LEU A 182 7.15 -6.69 8.18
C LEU A 182 5.96 -5.81 8.58
N SER A 183 5.67 -5.71 9.87
CA SER A 183 4.58 -4.88 10.37
C SER A 183 4.74 -3.40 9.97
N ALA A 184 5.96 -2.87 10.06
CA ALA A 184 6.25 -1.51 9.64
C ALA A 184 6.18 -1.33 8.11
N ALA A 185 6.59 -2.33 7.34
CA ALA A 185 6.51 -2.30 5.88
C ALA A 185 5.06 -2.28 5.39
N LEU A 186 4.18 -3.06 6.02
CA LEU A 186 2.76 -3.16 5.67
C LEU A 186 1.93 -1.89 5.92
N GLN A 187 2.49 -0.90 6.61
CA GLN A 187 1.87 0.43 6.74
C GLN A 187 2.02 1.28 5.46
N TRP A 188 2.87 0.86 4.52
CA TRP A 188 3.20 1.59 3.29
C TRP A 188 3.07 0.77 2.01
N VAL A 189 3.20 -0.54 2.13
CA VAL A 189 3.25 -1.46 0.98
C VAL A 189 2.27 -2.59 1.24
N ALA A 190 1.28 -2.71 0.38
CA ALA A 190 0.30 -3.80 0.46
C ALA A 190 0.94 -5.17 0.20
N LEU A 191 0.34 -6.22 0.75
CA LEU A 191 0.70 -7.60 0.41
C LEU A 191 0.42 -7.87 -1.07
N PRO A 192 1.19 -8.77 -1.73
CA PRO A 192 0.87 -9.23 -3.08
C PRO A 192 -0.56 -9.77 -3.17
N GLY A 193 -1.28 -9.35 -4.19
CA GLY A 193 -2.70 -9.66 -4.37
C GLY A 193 -3.64 -8.73 -3.62
N THR A 194 -3.13 -7.73 -2.88
CA THR A 194 -3.96 -6.78 -2.13
C THR A 194 -3.63 -5.32 -2.45
N SER A 195 -2.88 -5.09 -3.53
CA SER A 195 -2.47 -3.76 -3.97
C SER A 195 -3.37 -3.25 -5.10
N GLU A 196 -3.83 -2.02 -5.00
CA GLU A 196 -4.60 -1.34 -6.07
C GLU A 196 -3.77 -1.12 -7.35
N HIS A 197 -2.43 -1.12 -7.24
CA HIS A 197 -1.55 -1.11 -8.41
C HIS A 197 -1.66 -2.40 -9.24
N GLU A 198 -1.89 -3.56 -8.60
CA GLU A 198 -2.13 -4.82 -9.32
C GLU A 198 -3.48 -4.81 -10.04
N LEU A 199 -4.44 -4.00 -9.58
CA LEU A 199 -5.71 -3.77 -10.26
C LEU A 199 -5.56 -2.89 -11.52
N GLY A 200 -4.45 -2.15 -11.63
CA GLY A 200 -4.19 -1.22 -12.73
C GLY A 200 -4.93 0.12 -12.61
N LEU A 201 -5.61 0.38 -11.50
CA LEU A 201 -6.43 1.58 -11.28
C LEU A 201 -5.76 2.61 -10.36
N ALA A 202 -4.54 2.36 -9.88
CA ALA A 202 -3.81 3.26 -9.01
C ALA A 202 -2.51 3.74 -9.65
N VAL A 203 -2.14 4.98 -9.35
CA VAL A 203 -0.89 5.62 -9.75
C VAL A 203 -0.31 6.43 -8.61
N ASP A 204 1.02 6.39 -8.48
CA ASP A 204 1.78 7.29 -7.62
C ASP A 204 2.34 8.42 -8.50
N ILE A 205 2.00 9.67 -8.17
CA ILE A 205 2.38 10.86 -8.93
C ILE A 205 3.25 11.74 -8.06
N ASN A 206 4.46 12.07 -8.54
CA ASN A 206 5.38 12.97 -7.87
C ASN A 206 5.68 14.18 -8.77
N ASP A 207 6.26 15.23 -8.21
CA ASP A 207 6.73 16.40 -8.94
C ASP A 207 8.24 16.34 -9.13
N GLU A 208 8.76 16.69 -10.33
CA GLU A 208 10.20 16.67 -10.65
C GLU A 208 10.99 17.70 -9.83
N GLU A 209 10.34 18.75 -9.37
CA GLU A 209 10.92 19.84 -8.56
C GLU A 209 10.61 19.72 -7.07
N ASP A 210 9.99 18.60 -6.65
CA ASP A 210 9.54 18.37 -5.28
C ASP A 210 8.56 19.47 -4.77
N ASP A 211 7.74 20.05 -5.68
CA ASP A 211 6.75 21.06 -5.30
C ASP A 211 5.53 20.43 -4.62
N GLU A 212 5.42 20.62 -3.31
CA GLU A 212 4.28 20.15 -2.51
C GLU A 212 2.94 20.81 -2.92
N GLY A 213 2.97 21.94 -3.61
CA GLY A 213 1.78 22.58 -4.18
C GLY A 213 1.07 21.70 -5.20
N MET A 214 1.80 20.83 -5.90
CA MET A 214 1.22 19.85 -6.81
C MET A 214 0.26 18.89 -6.08
N TYR A 215 0.62 18.39 -4.90
CA TYR A 215 -0.28 17.50 -4.14
C TYR A 215 -1.56 18.22 -3.71
N THR A 216 -1.47 19.51 -3.39
CA THR A 216 -2.65 20.34 -3.10
C THR A 216 -3.52 20.50 -4.36
N TRP A 217 -2.90 20.72 -5.51
CA TRP A 217 -3.61 20.81 -6.78
C TRP A 217 -4.29 19.49 -7.13
N LEU A 218 -3.56 18.37 -7.06
CA LEU A 218 -4.11 17.03 -7.33
C LEU A 218 -5.28 16.71 -6.39
N ALA A 219 -5.12 16.92 -5.09
CA ALA A 219 -6.20 16.69 -4.11
C ALA A 219 -7.47 17.49 -4.40
N SER A 220 -7.31 18.67 -5.01
CA SER A 220 -8.45 19.57 -5.34
C SER A 220 -9.07 19.31 -6.72
N ASN A 221 -8.37 18.64 -7.64
CA ASN A 221 -8.77 18.55 -9.04
C ASN A 221 -8.92 17.12 -9.56
N ALA A 222 -8.27 16.11 -8.95
CA ALA A 222 -8.24 14.75 -9.46
C ALA A 222 -9.64 14.14 -9.64
N HIS A 223 -10.60 14.51 -8.79
CA HIS A 223 -12.00 14.03 -8.88
C HIS A 223 -12.65 14.33 -10.24
N GLN A 224 -12.30 15.45 -10.88
CA GLN A 224 -12.82 15.85 -12.20
C GLN A 224 -12.42 14.87 -13.31
N TYR A 225 -11.35 14.07 -13.06
CA TYR A 225 -10.85 13.03 -13.97
C TYR A 225 -11.21 11.62 -13.50
N GLY A 226 -11.99 11.49 -12.42
CA GLY A 226 -12.41 10.22 -11.86
C GLY A 226 -11.43 9.60 -10.87
N PHE A 227 -10.44 10.37 -10.40
CA PHE A 227 -9.46 9.92 -9.40
C PHE A 227 -9.74 10.50 -8.03
N ILE A 228 -9.41 9.75 -6.98
CA ILE A 228 -9.44 10.19 -5.59
C ILE A 228 -8.06 10.13 -4.98
N LEU A 229 -7.77 11.02 -4.03
CA LEU A 229 -6.68 10.85 -3.07
C LEU A 229 -7.04 9.67 -2.17
N ARG A 230 -6.37 8.54 -2.35
CA ARG A 230 -6.80 7.26 -1.78
C ARG A 230 -6.56 7.12 -0.28
N TYR A 231 -5.43 7.66 0.20
CA TYR A 231 -4.96 7.50 1.58
C TYR A 231 -4.68 8.86 2.24
N PRO A 232 -5.74 9.67 2.48
CA PRO A 232 -5.58 10.94 3.16
C PRO A 232 -5.31 10.74 4.66
N LEU A 233 -4.66 11.73 5.29
CA LEU A 233 -4.16 11.65 6.67
C LEU A 233 -5.26 11.34 7.71
N ASP A 234 -6.44 11.87 7.51
CA ASP A 234 -7.59 11.71 8.42
C ASP A 234 -8.36 10.40 8.25
N LYS A 235 -7.95 9.53 7.33
CA LYS A 235 -8.57 8.22 7.04
C LYS A 235 -7.69 7.02 7.32
N VAL A 236 -6.56 7.20 7.97
CA VAL A 236 -5.61 6.12 8.32
C VAL A 236 -6.30 5.01 9.13
N ASP A 237 -7.18 5.37 10.07
CA ASP A 237 -7.93 4.39 10.89
C ASP A 237 -8.96 3.58 10.07
N VAL A 238 -9.40 4.08 8.92
CA VAL A 238 -10.35 3.41 8.01
C VAL A 238 -9.63 2.54 7.00
N THR A 239 -8.59 3.09 6.37
CA THR A 239 -7.87 2.44 5.26
C THR A 239 -6.79 1.47 5.74
N GLY A 240 -6.26 1.67 6.96
CA GLY A 240 -5.11 0.93 7.50
C GLY A 240 -3.77 1.31 6.87
N ILE A 241 -3.75 2.27 5.94
CA ILE A 241 -2.55 2.73 5.23
C ILE A 241 -2.19 4.14 5.72
N SER A 242 -0.89 4.41 5.85
CA SER A 242 -0.37 5.74 6.19
C SER A 242 -0.76 6.77 5.12
N ASN A 243 -0.68 8.07 5.47
CA ASN A 243 -0.96 9.12 4.50
C ASN A 243 -0.01 9.07 3.31
N GLU A 244 -0.58 8.99 2.11
CA GLU A 244 0.15 8.93 0.84
C GLU A 244 -0.37 10.01 -0.13
N PRO A 245 0.13 11.25 -0.08
CA PRO A 245 -0.36 12.35 -0.90
C PRO A 245 -0.11 12.15 -2.40
N TRP A 246 0.74 11.20 -2.77
CA TRP A 246 1.06 10.82 -4.15
C TRP A 246 0.13 9.77 -4.73
N HIS A 247 -0.62 8.99 -3.93
CA HIS A 247 -1.37 7.81 -4.37
C HIS A 247 -2.79 8.18 -4.78
N TYR A 248 -3.07 8.08 -6.07
CA TYR A 248 -4.36 8.37 -6.67
C TYR A 248 -4.99 7.11 -7.24
N ARG A 249 -6.27 6.86 -6.88
CA ARG A 249 -7.07 5.73 -7.31
C ARG A 249 -8.22 6.20 -8.22
N TYR A 250 -8.35 5.57 -9.39
CA TYR A 250 -9.50 5.78 -10.27
C TYR A 250 -10.73 5.03 -9.74
N VAL A 251 -11.85 5.73 -9.64
CA VAL A 251 -13.15 5.21 -9.17
C VAL A 251 -14.32 5.62 -10.07
N GLY A 252 -14.01 6.29 -11.21
CA GLY A 252 -15.04 6.91 -12.08
C GLY A 252 -15.44 8.31 -11.59
N LYS A 253 -15.86 9.16 -12.54
CA LYS A 253 -16.10 10.58 -12.25
C LYS A 253 -17.21 10.81 -11.22
N GLN A 254 -18.31 10.10 -11.31
CA GLN A 254 -19.41 10.26 -10.37
C GLN A 254 -18.99 9.94 -8.94
N ALA A 255 -18.38 8.77 -8.73
CA ALA A 255 -17.95 8.36 -7.40
C ALA A 255 -16.84 9.28 -6.86
N ALA A 256 -15.89 9.69 -7.73
CA ALA A 256 -14.83 10.62 -7.34
C ALA A 256 -15.38 11.98 -6.90
N ASP A 257 -16.37 12.52 -7.59
CA ASP A 257 -17.05 13.78 -7.22
C ASP A 257 -17.77 13.65 -5.87
N GLU A 258 -18.52 12.55 -5.67
CA GLU A 258 -19.22 12.31 -4.40
C GLU A 258 -18.24 12.15 -3.24
N ILE A 259 -17.17 11.36 -3.40
CA ILE A 259 -16.11 11.16 -2.40
C ILE A 259 -15.41 12.49 -2.08
N TYR A 260 -15.10 13.29 -3.09
CA TYR A 260 -14.50 14.61 -2.90
C TYR A 260 -15.40 15.55 -2.09
N GLN A 261 -16.70 15.55 -2.34
CA GLN A 261 -17.67 16.39 -1.64
C GLN A 261 -17.93 15.94 -0.20
N THR A 262 -17.94 14.64 0.05
CA THR A 262 -18.24 14.06 1.36
C THR A 262 -17.00 13.90 2.25
N GLY A 263 -15.80 13.83 1.66
CA GLY A 263 -14.56 13.50 2.35
C GLY A 263 -14.52 12.05 2.85
N GLU A 264 -15.32 11.15 2.27
CA GLU A 264 -15.32 9.72 2.59
C GLU A 264 -14.05 9.02 2.04
N ALA A 265 -13.58 7.98 2.72
CA ALA A 265 -12.70 7.00 2.10
C ALA A 265 -13.49 6.09 1.16
N LEU A 266 -12.81 5.38 0.24
CA LEU A 266 -13.48 4.45 -0.68
C LEU A 266 -14.27 3.37 0.08
N GLU A 267 -13.76 2.89 1.21
CA GLU A 267 -14.42 1.93 2.09
C GLU A 267 -15.77 2.47 2.62
N GLU A 268 -15.77 3.73 3.07
CA GLU A 268 -16.97 4.38 3.61
C GLU A 268 -18.01 4.64 2.51
N TYR A 269 -17.54 5.12 1.35
CA TYR A 269 -18.37 5.32 0.16
C TYR A 269 -19.08 4.04 -0.26
N LEU A 270 -18.35 2.94 -0.37
CA LEU A 270 -18.90 1.64 -0.77
C LEU A 270 -19.84 1.06 0.29
N ALA A 271 -19.55 1.26 1.58
CA ALA A 271 -20.46 0.84 2.65
C ALA A 271 -21.79 1.61 2.66
N ARG A 272 -21.79 2.84 2.16
CA ARG A 272 -23.00 3.68 2.04
C ARG A 272 -23.83 3.38 0.78
N THR A 273 -23.17 2.99 -0.31
CA THR A 273 -23.81 2.89 -1.64
C THR A 273 -24.16 1.47 -2.07
N ARG A 274 -23.62 0.45 -1.41
CA ARG A 274 -23.94 -0.98 -1.60
C ARG A 274 -24.89 -1.48 -0.54
#